data_5be05bab7e70362e2a37e9046564dd6e
#
_entry.id   5be05bab7e70362e2a37e9046564dd6e
#
_cell.length_a   1.000
_cell.length_b   1.000
_cell.length_c   1.000
_cell.angle_alpha   90.00
_cell.angle_beta   90.00
_cell.angle_gamma   90.00
#
_symmetry.space_group_name_H-M   'P 1'
#
loop_
_entity.id
_entity.type
_entity.pdbx_description
1 polymer ?
#
loop_
_entity_poly.entity_id
_entity_poly.type
_entity_poly.pdbx_seq_one_letter_code
_entity_poly.pdbx_strand_id
1 'polypeptide(L)'
;MLNLTSGCYFRWPVLSIDLGKEDCLYLNVHVPDVGDDAGLLPVMVFFHGGSFILPDASNNAHGPGRLLDRDVILVTVEYRLHILGWLTLGADGMSGNQGLFDQRVALQWVQGTSHIRRP
;
A
#
# COMPACT_ATOMS: atom_id res chain seq x y z
N MET A 1 -16.70 -9.58 4.15
CA MET A 1 -16.41 -10.17 2.83
C MET A 1 -15.12 -9.50 2.34
N LEU A 2 -14.04 -10.26 2.20
CA LEU A 2 -12.75 -9.74 1.73
C LEU A 2 -12.92 -9.30 0.27
N ASN A 3 -12.75 -8.02 -0.01
CA ASN A 3 -12.76 -7.53 -1.40
C ASN A 3 -11.37 -7.76 -2.01
N LEU A 4 -11.10 -9.00 -2.41
CA LEU A 4 -9.84 -9.44 -3.01
C LEU A 4 -9.57 -8.83 -4.39
N THR A 5 -10.52 -8.05 -4.92
CA THR A 5 -10.45 -7.52 -6.29
C THR A 5 -9.84 -6.11 -6.38
N SER A 6 -9.57 -5.46 -5.25
CA SER A 6 -9.06 -4.07 -5.24
C SER A 6 -7.53 -3.95 -5.17
N GLY A 7 -6.82 -5.05 -4.85
CA GLY A 7 -5.36 -5.06 -4.76
C GLY A 7 -4.65 -5.25 -6.11
N CYS A 8 -3.33 -5.18 -6.10
CA CYS A 8 -2.50 -5.43 -7.26
C CYS A 8 -2.62 -6.89 -7.73
N TYR A 9 -2.43 -7.09 -9.04
CA TYR A 9 -2.50 -8.42 -9.65
C TYR A 9 -1.56 -9.39 -8.96
N PHE A 10 -2.09 -10.57 -8.64
CA PHE A 10 -1.32 -11.71 -8.17
C PHE A 10 -1.97 -13.02 -8.62
N ARG A 11 -1.18 -14.07 -8.69
CA ARG A 11 -1.65 -15.40 -8.99
C ARG A 11 -1.58 -16.27 -7.74
N TRP A 12 -2.72 -16.82 -7.33
CA TRP A 12 -2.75 -17.73 -6.19
C TRP A 12 -2.07 -19.06 -6.55
N PRO A 13 -0.93 -19.42 -5.95
CA PRO A 13 -0.09 -20.52 -6.45
C PRO A 13 -0.75 -21.89 -6.32
N VAL A 14 -1.59 -22.09 -5.31
CA VAL A 14 -2.24 -23.39 -5.04
C VAL A 14 -3.46 -23.63 -5.95
N LEU A 15 -4.25 -22.59 -6.16
CA LEU A 15 -5.51 -22.69 -6.92
C LEU A 15 -5.37 -22.26 -8.37
N SER A 16 -4.22 -21.73 -8.77
CA SER A 16 -3.98 -21.15 -10.10
C SER A 16 -5.04 -20.11 -10.51
N ILE A 17 -5.53 -19.34 -9.54
CA ILE A 17 -6.52 -18.30 -9.76
C ILE A 17 -5.81 -16.95 -9.83
N ASP A 18 -6.13 -16.17 -10.86
CA ASP A 18 -5.67 -14.80 -11.02
C ASP A 18 -6.62 -13.85 -10.31
N LEU A 19 -6.10 -12.99 -9.45
CA LEU A 19 -6.85 -12.04 -8.62
C LEU A 19 -6.20 -10.66 -8.70
N GLY A 20 -6.97 -9.63 -8.33
CA GLY A 20 -6.51 -8.26 -8.39
C GLY A 20 -6.56 -7.69 -9.81
N LYS A 21 -5.87 -6.59 -10.03
CA LYS A 21 -5.83 -5.87 -11.32
C LYS A 21 -4.49 -5.15 -11.49
N GLU A 22 -4.15 -4.77 -12.71
CA GLU A 22 -2.93 -4.00 -12.99
C GLU A 22 -3.05 -2.53 -12.56
N ASP A 23 -4.23 -1.94 -12.75
CA ASP A 23 -4.54 -0.61 -12.21
C ASP A 23 -4.81 -0.71 -10.70
N CYS A 24 -3.73 -0.69 -9.92
CA CYS A 24 -3.75 -0.99 -8.50
C CYS A 24 -2.89 -0.06 -7.64
N LEU A 25 -2.15 0.87 -8.23
CA LEU A 25 -1.22 1.74 -7.50
C LEU A 25 -1.99 2.84 -6.74
N TYR A 26 -2.70 2.43 -5.72
CA TYR A 26 -3.48 3.28 -4.83
C TYR A 26 -2.93 3.21 -3.42
N LEU A 27 -3.25 4.23 -2.63
CA LEU A 27 -3.02 4.25 -1.21
C LEU A 27 -4.27 4.75 -0.48
N ASN A 28 -4.41 4.37 0.78
CA ASN A 28 -5.46 4.88 1.65
C ASN A 28 -4.83 5.70 2.76
N VAL A 29 -5.43 6.83 3.08
CA VAL A 29 -5.03 7.67 4.20
C VAL A 29 -6.11 7.60 5.26
N HIS A 30 -5.77 7.06 6.41
CA HIS A 30 -6.64 6.95 7.58
C HIS A 30 -6.22 8.01 8.59
N VAL A 31 -7.10 8.96 8.84
CA VAL A 31 -6.86 10.06 9.78
C VAL A 31 -7.70 9.82 11.03
N PRO A 32 -7.12 9.89 12.24
CA PRO A 32 -7.88 9.77 13.48
C PRO A 32 -8.83 10.95 13.64
N ASP A 33 -9.91 10.74 14.39
CA ASP A 33 -10.83 11.79 14.77
C ASP A 33 -10.26 12.53 15.99
N VAL A 34 -9.44 13.51 15.72
CA VAL A 34 -8.84 14.40 16.74
C VAL A 34 -9.41 15.80 16.60
N GLY A 35 -9.56 16.50 17.72
CA GLY A 35 -10.06 17.86 17.73
C GLY A 35 -9.23 18.84 16.90
N ASP A 36 -9.80 20.00 16.58
CA ASP A 36 -9.17 21.03 15.74
C ASP A 36 -7.86 21.59 16.30
N ASP A 37 -7.66 21.45 17.61
CA ASP A 37 -6.45 21.88 18.33
C ASP A 37 -5.32 20.84 18.27
N ALA A 38 -5.55 19.66 17.67
CA ALA A 38 -4.51 18.67 17.49
C ALA A 38 -3.45 19.22 16.55
N GLY A 39 -2.23 19.32 17.03
CA GLY A 39 -1.07 19.74 16.23
C GLY A 39 -0.78 18.79 15.08
N LEU A 40 0.44 18.82 14.56
CA LEU A 40 0.88 17.85 13.53
C LEU A 40 0.93 16.45 14.11
N LEU A 41 0.28 15.51 13.43
CA LEU A 41 0.28 14.10 13.81
C LEU A 41 1.40 13.34 13.07
N PRO A 42 2.01 12.34 13.72
CA PRO A 42 2.95 11.46 13.06
C PRO A 42 2.24 10.63 11.98
N VAL A 43 2.94 10.38 10.88
CA VAL A 43 2.44 9.56 9.77
C VAL A 43 3.17 8.24 9.75
N MET A 44 2.43 7.14 9.81
CA MET A 44 2.93 5.78 9.62
C MET A 44 2.54 5.29 8.22
N VAL A 45 3.52 4.84 7.45
CA VAL A 45 3.28 4.24 6.13
C VAL A 45 3.43 2.74 6.26
N PHE A 46 2.40 2.01 5.86
CA PHE A 46 2.37 0.56 5.92
C PHE A 46 2.40 -0.05 4.52
N PHE A 47 3.41 -0.87 4.28
CA PHE A 47 3.49 -1.74 3.11
C PHE A 47 3.16 -3.15 3.57
N HIS A 48 2.14 -3.75 2.95
CA HIS A 48 1.70 -5.09 3.34
C HIS A 48 2.76 -6.15 3.04
N GLY A 49 2.77 -7.22 3.83
CA GLY A 49 3.61 -8.40 3.63
C GLY A 49 3.10 -9.31 2.51
N GLY A 50 3.49 -10.59 2.55
CA GLY A 50 3.04 -11.62 1.61
C GLY A 50 4.12 -12.09 0.66
N SER A 51 5.40 -11.98 1.05
CA SER A 51 6.57 -12.44 0.28
C SER A 51 6.63 -11.89 -1.14
N PHE A 52 6.06 -10.71 -1.37
CA PHE A 52 5.95 -10.06 -2.67
C PHE A 52 5.13 -10.85 -3.73
N ILE A 53 4.48 -11.91 -3.32
CA ILE A 53 3.71 -12.80 -4.19
C ILE A 53 2.21 -12.65 -3.92
N LEU A 54 1.86 -12.49 -2.66
CA LEU A 54 0.46 -12.40 -2.22
C LEU A 54 0.21 -11.03 -1.59
N PRO A 55 -0.93 -10.40 -1.86
CA PRO A 55 -1.37 -9.30 -1.04
C PRO A 55 -1.65 -9.84 0.36
N ASP A 56 -1.26 -9.13 1.39
CA ASP A 56 -1.78 -9.41 2.72
C ASP A 56 -3.23 -8.93 2.77
N ALA A 57 -4.13 -9.79 2.27
CA ALA A 57 -5.55 -9.53 2.19
C ALA A 57 -6.23 -9.44 3.58
N SER A 58 -5.48 -9.54 4.65
CA SER A 58 -6.02 -9.47 6.01
C SER A 58 -6.19 -8.01 6.49
N ASN A 59 -6.99 -7.22 5.79
CA ASN A 59 -7.51 -5.95 6.32
C ASN A 59 -8.15 -6.13 7.72
N ASN A 60 -8.56 -7.35 8.08
CA ASN A 60 -9.06 -7.66 9.41
C ASN A 60 -7.94 -7.77 10.46
N ALA A 61 -6.71 -8.11 10.08
CA ALA A 61 -5.58 -8.19 11.00
C ALA A 61 -4.82 -6.84 11.12
N HIS A 62 -4.92 -5.99 10.10
CA HIS A 62 -4.20 -4.72 10.02
C HIS A 62 -5.15 -3.52 9.91
N GLY A 63 -6.38 -3.65 10.38
CA GLY A 63 -7.35 -2.55 10.38
C GLY A 63 -6.82 -1.33 11.14
N PRO A 64 -7.15 -0.11 10.70
CA PRO A 64 -6.61 1.14 11.24
C PRO A 64 -7.01 1.41 12.69
N GLY A 65 -8.07 0.77 13.22
CA GLY A 65 -8.73 1.14 14.45
C GLY A 65 -7.79 1.33 15.65
N ARG A 66 -6.93 0.36 15.95
CA ARG A 66 -6.02 0.45 17.11
C ARG A 66 -4.91 1.49 16.97
N LEU A 67 -4.52 1.80 15.73
CA LEU A 67 -3.49 2.81 15.44
C LEU A 67 -4.11 4.21 15.50
N LEU A 68 -5.32 4.37 15.00
CA LEU A 68 -6.04 5.65 15.04
C LEU A 68 -6.34 6.10 16.48
N ASP A 69 -6.49 5.16 17.42
CA ASP A 69 -6.61 5.46 18.86
C ASP A 69 -5.33 6.09 19.48
N ARG A 70 -4.26 6.19 18.71
CA ARG A 70 -2.95 6.71 19.15
C ARG A 70 -2.55 8.02 18.49
N ASP A 71 -3.50 8.75 17.92
CA ASP A 71 -3.26 10.03 17.25
C ASP A 71 -2.19 9.94 16.14
N VAL A 72 -2.23 8.86 15.36
CA VAL A 72 -1.33 8.59 14.26
C VAL A 72 -2.12 8.54 12.96
N ILE A 73 -1.64 9.19 11.92
CA ILE A 73 -2.16 9.02 10.56
C ILE A 73 -1.57 7.74 9.98
N LEU A 74 -2.42 6.82 9.54
CA LEU A 74 -1.99 5.59 8.88
C LEU A 74 -2.20 5.71 7.37
N VAL A 75 -1.14 5.47 6.60
CA VAL A 75 -1.18 5.35 5.14
C VAL A 75 -0.91 3.89 4.77
N THR A 76 -1.86 3.22 4.16
CA THR A 76 -1.69 1.86 3.61
C THR A 76 -1.48 1.94 2.11
N VAL A 77 -0.48 1.24 1.58
CA VAL A 77 -0.02 1.37 0.20
C VAL A 77 -0.10 0.05 -0.53
N GLU A 78 -0.71 0.07 -1.71
CA GLU A 78 -0.64 -1.02 -2.67
C GLU A 78 0.59 -0.84 -3.57
N TYR A 79 1.24 -1.94 -3.92
CA TYR A 79 2.41 -1.96 -4.81
C TYR A 79 2.39 -3.22 -5.66
N ARG A 80 3.03 -3.19 -6.82
CA ARG A 80 3.06 -4.33 -7.74
C ARG A 80 3.77 -5.53 -7.14
N LEU A 81 3.14 -6.67 -7.34
CA LEU A 81 3.55 -7.97 -6.82
C LEU A 81 3.91 -8.93 -7.94
N HIS A 82 4.39 -10.11 -7.56
CA HIS A 82 4.63 -11.21 -8.46
C HIS A 82 5.48 -10.79 -9.69
N ILE A 83 5.18 -11.32 -10.86
CA ILE A 83 5.92 -11.03 -12.10
C ILE A 83 5.90 -9.55 -12.46
N LEU A 84 4.78 -8.86 -12.26
CA LEU A 84 4.64 -7.43 -12.60
C LEU A 84 5.47 -6.51 -11.70
N GLY A 85 5.77 -6.96 -10.49
CA GLY A 85 6.62 -6.22 -9.55
C GLY A 85 8.12 -6.50 -9.67
N TRP A 86 8.50 -7.67 -10.24
CA TRP A 86 9.87 -8.16 -10.09
C TRP A 86 10.53 -8.64 -11.37
N LEU A 87 9.79 -8.76 -12.48
CA LEU A 87 10.36 -9.20 -13.76
C LEU A 87 11.47 -8.24 -14.21
N THR A 88 12.61 -8.82 -14.54
CA THR A 88 13.69 -8.12 -15.24
C THR A 88 13.97 -8.81 -16.57
N LEU A 89 14.14 -8.04 -17.63
CA LEU A 89 14.52 -8.53 -18.96
C LEU A 89 15.92 -8.06 -19.37
N GLY A 90 16.72 -7.54 -18.42
CA GLY A 90 18.05 -7.03 -18.71
C GLY A 90 18.06 -5.57 -19.17
N ALA A 91 19.09 -5.16 -19.90
CA ALA A 91 19.45 -3.75 -20.12
C ALA A 91 18.42 -2.90 -20.88
N ASP A 92 17.51 -3.49 -21.66
CA ASP A 92 16.78 -2.73 -22.69
C ASP A 92 15.28 -2.50 -22.44
N GLY A 93 14.81 -2.49 -21.18
CA GLY A 93 13.43 -2.10 -21.01
C GLY A 93 12.77 -2.39 -19.65
N MET A 94 13.11 -3.48 -18.97
CA MET A 94 12.57 -3.79 -17.65
C MET A 94 13.70 -4.04 -16.68
N SER A 95 14.02 -3.01 -15.89
CA SER A 95 15.13 -3.03 -14.93
C SER A 95 14.86 -3.88 -13.69
N GLY A 96 13.65 -4.45 -13.55
CA GLY A 96 13.20 -5.14 -12.34
C GLY A 96 12.89 -4.19 -11.17
N ASN A 97 12.54 -4.76 -10.02
CA ASN A 97 12.27 -4.04 -8.78
C ASN A 97 11.13 -2.99 -8.89
N GLN A 98 10.19 -3.17 -9.81
CA GLN A 98 9.08 -2.23 -10.02
C GLN A 98 8.25 -2.03 -8.75
N GLY A 99 8.03 -3.10 -7.97
CA GLY A 99 7.33 -3.01 -6.68
C GLY A 99 8.05 -2.15 -5.65
N LEU A 100 9.39 -2.13 -5.63
CA LEU A 100 10.16 -1.22 -4.76
C LEU A 100 10.11 0.22 -5.25
N PHE A 101 10.09 0.43 -6.57
CA PHE A 101 9.88 1.77 -7.12
C PHE A 101 8.51 2.32 -6.77
N ASP A 102 7.46 1.49 -6.80
CA ASP A 102 6.11 1.87 -6.39
C ASP A 102 6.10 2.33 -4.92
N GLN A 103 6.72 1.56 -4.03
CA GLN A 103 6.86 1.91 -2.61
C GLN A 103 7.62 3.22 -2.42
N ARG A 104 8.70 3.43 -3.15
CA ARG A 104 9.48 4.68 -3.10
C ARG A 104 8.63 5.88 -3.54
N VAL A 105 7.88 5.75 -4.64
CA VAL A 105 7.01 6.83 -5.13
C VAL A 105 5.93 7.16 -4.11
N ALA A 106 5.34 6.14 -3.47
CA ALA A 106 4.37 6.35 -2.39
C ALA A 106 4.97 7.13 -1.22
N LEU A 107 6.19 6.80 -0.78
CA LEU A 107 6.88 7.56 0.27
C LEU A 107 7.16 9.01 -0.12
N GLN A 108 7.54 9.25 -1.37
CA GLN A 108 7.75 10.60 -1.89
C GLN A 108 6.44 11.40 -1.91
N TRP A 109 5.34 10.75 -2.29
CA TRP A 109 4.02 11.38 -2.28
C TRP A 109 3.60 11.75 -0.85
N VAL A 110 3.73 10.83 0.11
CA VAL A 110 3.42 11.09 1.52
C VAL A 110 4.25 12.25 2.05
N GLN A 111 5.56 12.29 1.77
CA GLN A 111 6.44 13.36 2.21
C GLN A 111 6.03 14.71 1.62
N GLY A 112 5.68 14.74 0.33
CA GLY A 112 5.24 15.97 -0.34
C GLY A 112 3.86 16.46 0.13
N THR A 113 3.03 15.56 0.64
CA THR A 113 1.65 15.83 1.07
C THR A 113 1.53 16.11 2.56
N SER A 114 2.52 15.71 3.36
CA SER A 114 2.49 15.84 4.83
C SER A 114 2.38 17.28 5.36
N HIS A 115 2.54 18.28 4.49
CA HIS A 115 2.35 19.69 4.82
C HIS A 115 0.94 20.21 4.55
N ILE A 116 0.07 19.40 3.94
CA ILE A 116 -1.31 19.78 3.66
C ILE A 116 -2.10 19.64 4.96
N ARG A 117 -2.41 20.77 5.57
CA ARG A 117 -3.37 20.84 6.68
C ARG A 117 -4.73 20.39 6.15
N ARG A 118 -5.55 19.81 7.05
CA ARG A 118 -6.96 19.56 6.74
C ARG A 118 -7.59 20.82 6.12
N PRO A 119 -8.42 20.66 5.06
CA PRO A 119 -9.24 21.76 4.58
C PRO A 119 -10.22 22.22 5.64
#